data_501bc080c44f0d5c16ec70401072684b
#
_entry.id   501bc080c44f0d5c16ec70401072684b
#
_cell.length_a   1.000
_cell.length_b   1.000
_cell.length_c   1.000
_cell.angle_alpha   90.00
_cell.angle_beta   90.00
_cell.angle_gamma   90.00
#
_symmetry.space_group_name_H-M   'P 1'
#
loop_
_entity.id
_entity.type
_entity.pdbx_description
1 polymer ?
#
loop_
_entity_poly.entity_id
_entity_poly.type
_entity_poly.pdbx_seq_one_letter_code
_entity_poly.pdbx_strand_id
1 'polypeptide(L)'
;MKIVSVGTVAFDAIETPFGKTDKIVGGACTYISLSAAYFNNSPHLISVVGEDFPNETIALFKDRGINTEGLQIKNGEKTFFWSGKYHQDMNTRDTLDTQLNVLESFDPIVPNSYQDCDI
;
A
#
# COMPACT_ATOMS: atom_id res chain seq x y z
N MET A 1 6.13 -3.91 -20.53
CA MET A 1 6.25 -4.97 -19.51
C MET A 1 5.17 -4.78 -18.46
N LYS A 2 4.43 -5.81 -18.17
CA LYS A 2 3.43 -5.81 -17.11
C LYS A 2 4.04 -6.34 -15.82
N ILE A 3 3.91 -5.56 -14.75
CA ILE A 3 4.46 -5.90 -13.44
C ILE A 3 3.29 -6.02 -12.46
N VAL A 4 3.25 -7.11 -11.71
CA VAL A 4 2.31 -7.27 -10.60
C VAL A 4 3.06 -7.24 -9.27
N SER A 5 2.56 -6.48 -8.33
CA SER A 5 3.06 -6.46 -6.96
C SER A 5 1.98 -6.90 -5.98
N VAL A 6 2.36 -7.75 -5.04
CA VAL A 6 1.49 -8.21 -3.96
C VAL A 6 2.08 -7.69 -2.65
N GLY A 7 1.30 -7.01 -1.87
CA GLY A 7 1.79 -6.48 -0.61
C GLY A 7 0.82 -5.50 0.03
N THR A 8 1.33 -4.69 0.94
CA THR A 8 0.49 -3.77 1.71
C THR A 8 0.23 -2.47 0.97
N VAL A 9 -1.02 -2.06 1.02
CA VAL A 9 -1.49 -0.67 0.86
C VAL A 9 -2.03 -0.29 2.23
N ALA A 10 -1.43 0.71 2.86
CA ALA A 10 -1.54 0.86 4.31
C ALA A 10 -1.57 2.32 4.73
N PHE A 11 -1.82 2.52 6.02
CA PHE A 11 -1.55 3.78 6.69
C PHE A 11 -0.32 3.66 7.57
N ASP A 12 0.52 4.68 7.53
CA ASP A 12 1.69 4.80 8.40
C ASP A 12 1.59 6.09 9.23
N ALA A 13 2.06 6.04 10.47
CA ALA A 13 2.31 7.21 11.29
C ALA A 13 3.77 7.17 11.72
N ILE A 14 4.54 8.17 11.32
CA ILE A 14 5.99 8.16 11.46
C ILE A 14 6.44 9.30 12.35
N GLU A 15 7.26 8.98 13.34
CA GLU A 15 7.96 9.95 14.19
C GLU A 15 9.46 9.87 13.91
N THR A 16 10.10 11.03 13.79
CA THR A 16 11.54 11.16 13.64
C THR A 16 12.06 12.23 14.59
N PRO A 17 13.38 12.36 14.79
CA PRO A 17 13.93 13.49 15.55
C PRO A 17 13.58 14.86 14.96
N PHE A 18 13.14 14.91 13.71
CA PHE A 18 12.84 16.15 12.98
C PHE A 18 11.35 16.47 12.89
N GLY A 19 10.48 15.58 13.33
CA GLY A 19 9.03 15.78 13.31
C GLY A 19 8.27 14.48 13.23
N LYS A 20 6.94 14.60 13.17
CA LYS A 20 6.07 13.42 13.07
C LYS A 20 4.90 13.68 12.15
N THR A 21 4.35 12.61 11.58
CA THR A 21 3.14 12.64 10.77
C THR A 21 1.99 11.98 11.51
N ASP A 22 0.78 12.38 11.15
CA ASP A 22 -0.40 11.58 11.40
C ASP A 22 -0.47 10.45 10.37
N LYS A 23 -1.59 9.74 10.30
CA LYS A 23 -1.79 8.68 9.31
C LYS A 23 -1.61 9.20 7.89
N ILE A 24 -0.62 8.66 7.20
CA ILE A 24 -0.37 8.90 5.78
C ILE A 24 -0.45 7.59 5.03
N VAL A 25 -0.73 7.65 3.74
CA VAL A 25 -0.74 6.46 2.89
C VAL A 25 0.67 5.93 2.74
N GLY A 26 0.85 4.65 2.97
CA GLY A 26 2.10 3.94 2.86
C GLY A 26 1.89 2.51 2.37
N GLY A 27 2.81 1.65 2.75
CA GLY A 27 2.82 0.24 2.35
C GLY A 27 3.72 -0.04 1.16
N ALA A 28 4.34 -1.21 1.18
CA ALA A 28 5.30 -1.60 0.14
C ALA A 28 4.68 -1.63 -1.25
N CYS A 29 3.47 -2.17 -1.38
CA CYS A 29 2.79 -2.27 -2.67
C CYS A 29 2.48 -0.90 -3.26
N THR A 30 2.12 0.07 -2.42
CA THR A 30 1.90 1.46 -2.84
C THR A 30 3.15 2.04 -3.50
N TYR A 31 4.28 1.95 -2.82
CA TYR A 31 5.53 2.52 -3.31
C TYR A 31 6.08 1.80 -4.53
N ILE A 32 6.00 0.47 -4.56
CA ILE A 32 6.43 -0.32 -5.71
C ILE A 32 5.62 0.08 -6.95
N SER A 33 4.30 0.14 -6.82
CA SER A 33 3.43 0.46 -7.94
C SER A 33 3.63 1.88 -8.45
N LEU A 34 3.74 2.86 -7.54
CA LEU A 34 3.99 4.25 -7.91
C LEU A 34 5.37 4.41 -8.56
N SER A 35 6.39 3.74 -8.04
CA SER A 35 7.74 3.79 -8.62
C SER A 35 7.77 3.18 -10.01
N ALA A 36 7.13 2.02 -10.20
CA ALA A 36 7.05 1.36 -11.50
C ALA A 36 6.35 2.24 -12.54
N ALA A 37 5.36 3.02 -12.13
CA ALA A 37 4.62 3.91 -13.03
C ALA A 37 5.52 4.98 -13.66
N TYR A 38 6.60 5.41 -13.00
CA TYR A 38 7.54 6.37 -13.55
C TYR A 38 8.36 5.82 -14.73
N PHE A 39 8.49 4.51 -14.82
CA PHE A 39 9.28 3.87 -15.87
C PHE A 39 8.43 3.38 -17.04
N ASN A 40 7.23 3.93 -17.17
CA ASN A 40 6.28 3.57 -18.24
C ASN A 40 5.95 2.07 -18.28
N ASN A 41 6.06 1.39 -17.15
CA ASN A 41 5.58 0.02 -17.00
C ASN A 41 4.06 0.04 -16.81
N SER A 42 3.46 -1.13 -16.92
CA SER A 42 2.04 -1.32 -16.60
C SER A 42 1.93 -1.97 -15.22
N PRO A 43 1.91 -1.19 -14.14
CA PRO A 43 1.85 -1.75 -12.80
C PRO A 43 0.44 -2.24 -12.47
N HIS A 44 0.38 -3.41 -11.87
CA HIS A 44 -0.84 -4.05 -11.39
C HIS A 44 -0.62 -4.38 -9.92
N LEU A 45 -1.57 -4.04 -9.06
CA LEU A 45 -1.41 -4.32 -7.64
C LEU A 45 -2.43 -5.34 -7.15
N ILE A 46 -1.99 -6.14 -6.19
CA ILE A 46 -2.84 -7.06 -5.42
C ILE A 46 -2.66 -6.71 -3.95
N SER A 47 -3.72 -6.23 -3.34
CA SER A 47 -3.71 -5.82 -1.94
C SER A 47 -5.13 -5.80 -1.36
N VAL A 48 -5.23 -5.34 -0.12
CA VAL A 48 -6.51 -5.17 0.56
C VAL A 48 -6.48 -3.91 1.40
N VAL A 49 -7.59 -3.19 1.39
CA VAL A 49 -7.83 -2.02 2.27
C VAL A 49 -9.20 -2.13 2.90
N GLY A 50 -9.42 -1.37 3.97
CA GLY A 50 -10.72 -1.22 4.59
C GLY A 50 -11.53 -0.08 3.98
N GLU A 51 -12.72 0.13 4.50
CA GLU A 51 -13.60 1.21 4.06
C GLU A 51 -13.07 2.61 4.40
N ASP A 52 -12.12 2.70 5.33
CA ASP A 52 -11.48 3.95 5.75
C ASP A 52 -10.42 4.45 4.77
N PHE A 53 -10.10 3.68 3.73
CA PHE A 53 -9.08 4.09 2.76
C PHE A 53 -9.63 5.16 1.81
N PRO A 54 -8.89 6.28 1.60
CA PRO A 54 -9.41 7.39 0.82
C PRO A 54 -9.66 7.04 -0.66
N ASN A 55 -10.84 7.38 -1.17
CA ASN A 55 -11.15 7.21 -2.59
C ASN A 55 -10.24 8.06 -3.49
N GLU A 56 -9.79 9.22 -3.00
CA GLU A 56 -8.86 10.10 -3.71
C GLU A 56 -7.54 9.40 -4.00
N THR A 57 -7.06 8.56 -3.07
CA THR A 57 -5.82 7.82 -3.26
C THR A 57 -5.99 6.73 -4.31
N ILE A 58 -7.12 6.04 -4.31
CA ILE A 58 -7.43 5.05 -5.35
C ILE A 58 -7.50 5.72 -6.73
N ALA A 59 -8.12 6.90 -6.80
CA ALA A 59 -8.17 7.70 -8.03
C ALA A 59 -6.76 8.12 -8.49
N LEU A 60 -5.88 8.47 -7.56
CA LEU A 60 -4.49 8.78 -7.86
C LEU A 60 -3.77 7.58 -8.48
N PHE A 61 -3.96 6.39 -7.93
CA PHE A 61 -3.37 5.17 -8.49
C PHE A 61 -3.80 4.97 -9.94
N LYS A 62 -5.07 5.12 -10.22
CA LYS A 62 -5.61 4.99 -11.59
C LYS A 62 -5.05 6.05 -12.53
N ASP A 63 -4.94 7.30 -12.05
CA ASP A 63 -4.37 8.41 -12.82
C ASP A 63 -2.91 8.15 -13.20
N ARG A 64 -2.18 7.44 -12.35
CA ARG A 64 -0.78 7.06 -12.61
C ARG A 64 -0.65 5.79 -13.44
N GLY A 65 -1.75 5.25 -13.94
CA GLY A 65 -1.76 4.06 -14.79
C GLY A 65 -1.65 2.75 -14.03
N ILE A 66 -1.86 2.77 -12.70
CA ILE A 66 -1.84 1.56 -11.88
C ILE A 66 -3.20 0.85 -12.00
N ASN A 67 -3.16 -0.42 -12.38
CA ASN A 67 -4.37 -1.24 -12.40
C ASN A 67 -4.73 -1.67 -10.97
N THR A 68 -5.91 -1.29 -10.51
CA THR A 68 -6.39 -1.53 -9.15
C THR A 68 -7.44 -2.65 -9.06
N GLU A 69 -7.62 -3.43 -10.12
CA GLU A 69 -8.60 -4.53 -10.12
C GLU A 69 -8.33 -5.56 -9.03
N GLY A 70 -7.05 -5.75 -8.69
CA GLY A 70 -6.62 -6.64 -7.61
C GLY A 70 -6.67 -6.03 -6.21
N LEU A 71 -7.14 -4.81 -6.07
CA LEU A 71 -7.31 -4.17 -4.76
C LEU A 71 -8.67 -4.53 -4.18
N GLN A 72 -8.68 -5.32 -3.11
CA GLN A 72 -9.90 -5.66 -2.38
C GLN A 72 -10.24 -4.52 -1.41
N ILE A 73 -11.52 -4.16 -1.34
CA ILE A 73 -12.02 -3.18 -0.38
C ILE A 73 -13.01 -3.88 0.54
N LYS A 74 -12.69 -3.95 1.84
CA LYS A 74 -13.50 -4.65 2.83
C LYS A 74 -14.38 -3.66 3.59
N ASN A 75 -15.69 -3.74 3.36
CA ASN A 75 -16.67 -2.94 4.09
C ASN A 75 -16.74 -3.38 5.55
N GLY A 76 -16.85 -2.41 6.45
CA GLY A 76 -16.93 -2.68 7.90
C GLY A 76 -15.60 -3.00 8.56
N GLU A 77 -14.49 -2.93 7.81
CA GLU A 77 -13.15 -3.21 8.32
C GLU A 77 -12.22 -2.02 8.07
N LYS A 78 -11.09 -2.01 8.77
CA LYS A 78 -10.10 -0.94 8.68
C LYS A 78 -8.86 -1.40 7.93
N THR A 79 -8.21 -0.44 7.29
CA THR A 79 -6.93 -0.62 6.60
C THR A 79 -5.81 -0.91 7.59
N PHE A 80 -4.84 -1.72 7.19
CA PHE A 80 -3.62 -1.99 7.95
C PHE A 80 -2.96 -0.67 8.35
N PHE A 81 -2.52 -0.61 9.62
CA PHE A 81 -1.87 0.56 10.19
C PHE A 81 -0.59 0.18 10.90
N TRP A 82 0.47 0.95 10.63
CA TRP A 82 1.75 0.82 11.32
C TRP A 82 2.20 2.18 11.82
N SER A 83 2.75 2.21 13.02
CA SER A 83 3.36 3.40 13.60
C SER A 83 4.76 3.08 14.08
N GLY A 84 5.70 3.94 13.73
CA GLY A 84 7.10 3.74 14.09
C GLY A 84 7.82 5.04 14.41
N LYS A 85 8.91 4.88 15.15
CA LYS A 85 9.81 5.99 15.53
C LYS A 85 11.19 5.70 14.99
N TYR A 86 11.68 6.60 14.17
CA TYR A 86 13.04 6.55 13.63
C TYR A 86 14.01 7.24 14.56
N HIS A 87 15.20 6.67 14.69
CA HIS A 87 16.30 7.22 15.45
C HIS A 87 17.06 8.28 14.65
N GLN A 88 18.07 8.89 15.28
CA GLN A 88 18.83 9.99 14.70
C GLN A 88 19.51 9.61 13.37
N ASP A 89 19.91 8.35 13.20
CA ASP A 89 20.53 7.84 11.98
C ASP A 89 19.53 7.66 10.82
N MET A 90 18.23 7.84 11.07
CA MET A 90 17.13 7.66 10.11
C MET A 90 17.08 6.24 9.50
N ASN A 91 17.78 5.30 10.08
CA ASN A 91 17.86 3.92 9.61
C ASN A 91 17.35 2.92 10.65
N THR A 92 17.66 3.16 11.92
CA THR A 92 17.14 2.37 13.03
C THR A 92 15.76 2.88 13.42
N ARG A 93 14.80 1.97 13.58
CA ARG A 93 13.44 2.33 13.99
C ARG A 93 12.89 1.38 15.04
N ASP A 94 12.01 1.90 15.86
CA ASP A 94 11.20 1.14 16.79
C ASP A 94 9.75 1.13 16.32
N THR A 95 9.12 -0.04 16.31
CA THR A 95 7.69 -0.14 16.06
C THR A 95 6.93 0.27 17.31
N LEU A 96 6.05 1.25 17.18
CA LEU A 96 5.21 1.73 18.28
C LEU A 96 3.88 1.01 18.33
N ASP A 97 3.29 0.75 17.16
CA ASP A 97 1.98 0.09 17.06
C ASP A 97 1.87 -0.61 15.71
N THR A 98 1.18 -1.74 15.69
CA THR A 98 0.83 -2.46 14.47
C THR A 98 -0.60 -2.96 14.61
N GLN A 99 -1.48 -2.50 13.72
CA GLN A 99 -2.87 -2.95 13.65
C GLN A 99 -3.08 -3.66 12.32
N LEU A 100 -3.16 -4.98 12.36
CA LEU A 100 -3.28 -5.79 11.14
C LEU A 100 -4.57 -5.49 10.39
N ASN A 101 -5.68 -5.37 11.11
CA ASN A 101 -6.99 -5.05 10.52
C ASN A 101 -7.30 -5.99 9.34
N VAL A 102 -7.59 -5.45 8.15
CA VAL A 102 -7.90 -6.27 6.95
C VAL A 102 -6.78 -7.24 6.58
N LEU A 103 -5.53 -6.94 6.94
CA LEU A 103 -4.39 -7.77 6.58
C LEU A 103 -4.41 -9.12 7.29
N GLU A 104 -5.02 -9.20 8.49
CA GLU A 104 -5.08 -10.44 9.28
C GLU A 104 -5.76 -11.58 8.54
N SER A 105 -6.77 -11.26 7.73
CA SER A 105 -7.55 -12.25 6.96
C SER A 105 -7.37 -12.08 5.45
N PHE A 106 -6.28 -11.41 5.02
CA PHE A 106 -6.05 -11.18 3.62
C PHE A 106 -5.82 -12.47 2.86
N ASP A 107 -6.66 -12.71 1.85
CA ASP A 107 -6.53 -13.81 0.92
C ASP A 107 -6.32 -13.21 -0.48
N PRO A 108 -5.07 -13.17 -0.98
CA PRO A 108 -4.77 -12.57 -2.27
C PRO A 108 -5.53 -13.28 -3.40
N ILE A 109 -6.18 -12.50 -4.25
CA ILE A 109 -6.86 -13.00 -5.44
C ILE A 109 -6.16 -12.39 -6.65
N VAL A 110 -5.72 -13.25 -7.56
CA VAL A 110 -5.10 -12.83 -8.81
C VAL A 110 -6.21 -12.69 -9.85
N PRO A 111 -6.57 -11.47 -10.28
CA PRO A 111 -7.56 -11.31 -11.35
C PRO A 111 -7.12 -12.01 -12.64
N ASN A 112 -8.07 -12.50 -13.42
CA ASN A 112 -7.74 -13.15 -14.69
C ASN A 112 -6.95 -12.24 -15.63
N SER A 113 -7.22 -10.94 -15.60
CA SER A 113 -6.50 -9.93 -16.38
C SER A 113 -5.03 -9.75 -15.96
N TYR A 114 -4.62 -10.29 -14.79
CA TYR A 114 -3.23 -10.22 -14.31
C TYR A 114 -2.39 -11.43 -14.69
N GLN A 115 -3.01 -12.47 -15.24
CA GLN A 115 -2.31 -13.73 -15.48
C GLN A 115 -1.25 -13.66 -16.58
N ASP A 116 -1.29 -12.62 -17.39
CA ASP A 116 -0.29 -12.35 -18.43
C ASP A 116 0.80 -11.36 -17.98
N CYS A 117 0.92 -11.07 -16.70
CA CYS A 117 1.99 -10.24 -16.18
C CYS A 117 3.35 -10.92 -16.37
N ASP A 118 4.37 -10.11 -16.68
CA ASP A 118 5.72 -10.60 -16.97
C ASP A 118 6.51 -10.89 -15.70
N ILE A 119 6.27 -10.09 -14.66
CA ILE A 119 6.96 -10.17 -13.38
C ILE A 119 5.95 -9.96 -12.27
#